data_00d939a3bfd7e41c4050de70c4dda622
#
_entry.id   00d939a3bfd7e41c4050de70c4dda622
#
_cell.length_a   1.000
_cell.length_b   1.000
_cell.length_c   1.000
_cell.angle_alpha   90.00
_cell.angle_beta   90.00
_cell.angle_gamma   90.00
#
_symmetry.space_group_name_H-M   'P 1'
#
loop_
_entity.id
_entity.type
_entity.pdbx_description
1 polymer ?
#
loop_
_entity_poly.entity_id
_entity_poly.type
_entity_poly.pdbx_seq_one_letter_code
_entity_poly.pdbx_strand_id
1 'polypeptide(L)'
;MANIGILGAGIKGLKLAHDYENEGHTCTILESSDRIGGALISKRHDSGYLTEDGAHTFLLNAQSIESFIHSIPGLSEEMIEANPASEERFILRNKTLHAIAPKLSTMIKSKVLSPVGKLAILKDLIAKKIDRDDDISLHDFFKVHFGEELANYLLNPFIAGTFAGDPKFLSAKE
;
A
#
# COMPACT_ATOMS: atom_id res chain seq x y z
N MET A 1 -20.72 -1.11 30.18
CA MET A 1 -21.16 0.05 29.39
C MET A 1 -20.35 1.26 29.81
N ALA A 2 -19.65 1.92 28.90
CA ALA A 2 -18.86 3.11 29.16
C ALA A 2 -19.15 4.17 28.09
N ASN A 3 -18.87 5.43 28.39
CA ASN A 3 -18.89 6.52 27.42
C ASN A 3 -17.45 6.73 26.92
N ILE A 4 -17.25 6.58 25.63
CA ILE A 4 -15.92 6.62 24.98
C ILE A 4 -15.85 7.83 24.05
N GLY A 5 -14.86 8.70 24.28
CA GLY A 5 -14.54 9.80 23.37
C GLY A 5 -13.46 9.39 22.37
N ILE A 6 -13.71 9.58 21.09
CA ILE A 6 -12.78 9.27 20.00
C ILE A 6 -12.40 10.57 19.28
N LEU A 7 -11.10 10.81 19.12
CA LEU A 7 -10.59 11.97 18.41
C LEU A 7 -10.27 11.62 16.96
N GLY A 8 -10.98 12.27 16.02
CA GLY A 8 -10.84 12.09 14.58
C GLY A 8 -11.85 11.10 13.99
N ALA A 9 -12.59 11.55 12.98
CA ALA A 9 -13.57 10.75 12.22
C ALA A 9 -12.99 10.19 10.90
N GLY A 10 -11.70 9.87 10.87
CA GLY A 10 -11.12 9.08 9.80
C GLY A 10 -11.50 7.60 9.92
N ILE A 11 -11.12 6.76 8.96
CA ILE A 11 -11.50 5.34 8.92
C ILE A 11 -11.15 4.58 10.20
N LYS A 12 -10.02 4.91 10.84
CA LYS A 12 -9.62 4.28 12.11
C LYS A 12 -10.55 4.66 13.25
N GLY A 13 -10.92 5.93 13.37
CA GLY A 13 -11.83 6.40 14.42
C GLY A 13 -13.25 5.86 14.22
N LEU A 14 -13.73 5.81 12.98
CA LEU A 14 -15.03 5.24 12.65
C LEU A 14 -15.09 3.73 12.95
N LYS A 15 -14.04 2.98 12.57
CA LYS A 15 -13.94 1.56 12.89
C LYS A 15 -13.92 1.32 14.41
N LEU A 16 -13.15 2.10 15.14
CA LEU A 16 -13.05 1.98 16.58
C LEU A 16 -14.40 2.25 17.27
N ALA A 17 -15.14 3.27 16.81
CA ALA A 17 -16.49 3.53 17.31
C ALA A 17 -17.44 2.35 17.04
N HIS A 18 -17.42 1.83 15.82
CA HIS A 18 -18.22 0.66 15.43
C HIS A 18 -17.95 -0.55 16.33
N ASP A 19 -16.66 -0.86 16.59
CA ASP A 19 -16.29 -1.97 17.44
C ASP A 19 -16.81 -1.79 18.88
N TYR A 20 -16.59 -0.63 19.50
CA TYR A 20 -17.05 -0.35 20.86
C TYR A 20 -18.57 -0.29 20.99
N GLU A 21 -19.28 0.20 19.98
CA GLU A 21 -20.74 0.18 19.98
C GLU A 21 -21.29 -1.25 19.90
N ASN A 22 -20.65 -2.12 19.14
CA ASN A 22 -20.98 -3.55 19.10
C ASN A 22 -20.69 -4.27 20.45
N GLU A 23 -19.74 -3.76 21.23
CA GLU A 23 -19.48 -4.21 22.61
C GLU A 23 -20.44 -3.60 23.65
N GLY A 24 -21.39 -2.76 23.23
CA GLY A 24 -22.39 -2.14 24.09
C GLY A 24 -21.93 -0.86 24.80
N HIS A 25 -20.90 -0.21 24.28
CA HIS A 25 -20.45 1.10 24.74
C HIS A 25 -21.16 2.23 23.98
N THR A 26 -21.11 3.46 24.49
CA THR A 26 -21.58 4.67 23.80
C THR A 26 -20.38 5.45 23.32
N CYS A 27 -20.31 5.74 22.01
CA CYS A 27 -19.18 6.47 21.43
C CYS A 27 -19.56 7.89 21.05
N THR A 28 -18.65 8.84 21.29
CA THR A 28 -18.72 10.22 20.79
C THR A 28 -17.45 10.50 20.00
N ILE A 29 -17.62 10.81 18.72
CA ILE A 29 -16.49 11.14 17.84
C ILE A 29 -16.38 12.66 17.72
N LEU A 30 -15.18 13.18 17.95
CA LEU A 30 -14.85 14.61 17.79
C LEU A 30 -13.97 14.75 16.55
N GLU A 31 -14.46 15.49 15.56
CA GLU A 31 -13.76 15.76 14.30
C GLU A 31 -13.43 17.24 14.18
N SER A 32 -12.22 17.57 13.73
CA SER A 32 -11.75 18.95 13.61
C SER A 32 -12.17 19.63 12.31
N SER A 33 -12.53 18.84 11.29
CA SER A 33 -12.99 19.33 10.00
C SER A 33 -14.54 19.32 9.93
N ASP A 34 -15.07 19.86 8.86
CA ASP A 34 -16.52 19.90 8.58
C ASP A 34 -17.05 18.59 7.94
N ARG A 35 -16.19 17.57 7.78
CA ARG A 35 -16.55 16.29 7.17
C ARG A 35 -15.92 15.09 7.90
N ILE A 36 -16.52 13.93 7.74
CA ILE A 36 -15.99 12.64 8.16
C ILE A 36 -15.21 11.97 7.02
N GLY A 37 -14.44 10.91 7.33
CA GLY A 37 -13.71 10.10 6.37
C GLY A 37 -12.18 10.33 6.37
N GLY A 38 -11.71 11.45 6.93
CA GLY A 38 -10.26 11.74 7.00
C GLY A 38 -9.61 11.82 5.62
N ALA A 39 -8.65 10.93 5.34
CA ALA A 39 -7.96 10.85 4.06
C ALA A 39 -8.79 10.20 2.94
N LEU A 40 -9.93 9.57 3.24
CA LEU A 40 -10.83 9.01 2.23
C LEU A 40 -11.73 10.12 1.71
N ILE A 41 -11.53 10.54 0.47
CA ILE A 41 -12.28 11.62 -0.16
C ILE A 41 -12.63 11.24 -1.58
N SER A 42 -13.89 10.91 -1.80
CA SER A 42 -14.43 10.65 -3.13
C SER A 42 -15.10 11.92 -3.66
N LYS A 43 -14.78 12.32 -4.88
CA LYS A 43 -15.38 13.48 -5.55
C LYS A 43 -16.02 13.06 -6.86
N ARG A 44 -17.32 13.29 -6.99
CA ARG A 44 -18.04 13.10 -8.25
C ARG A 44 -18.06 14.42 -9.01
N HIS A 45 -17.59 14.40 -10.25
CA HIS A 45 -17.56 15.55 -11.15
C HIS A 45 -18.80 15.58 -12.04
N ASP A 46 -19.20 16.78 -12.48
CA ASP A 46 -20.34 16.96 -13.40
C ASP A 46 -20.17 16.20 -14.72
N SER A 47 -18.94 15.95 -15.13
CA SER A 47 -18.58 15.11 -16.28
C SER A 47 -18.82 13.60 -16.08
N GLY A 48 -19.29 13.19 -14.89
CA GLY A 48 -19.59 11.80 -14.54
C GLY A 48 -18.39 11.01 -13.97
N TYR A 49 -17.19 11.58 -13.94
CA TYR A 49 -16.03 10.95 -13.35
C TYR A 49 -16.09 10.96 -11.82
N LEU A 50 -15.57 9.90 -11.21
CA LEU A 50 -15.31 9.80 -9.77
C LEU A 50 -13.80 9.87 -9.57
N THR A 51 -13.34 10.74 -8.68
CA THR A 51 -11.93 10.80 -8.26
C THR A 51 -11.79 10.59 -6.76
N GLU A 52 -10.68 9.98 -6.36
CA GLU A 52 -10.30 9.77 -4.99
C GLU A 52 -9.06 10.60 -4.67
N ASP A 53 -9.14 11.47 -3.66
CA ASP A 53 -8.00 12.31 -3.25
C ASP A 53 -7.01 11.54 -2.35
N GLY A 54 -7.44 10.40 -1.79
CA GLY A 54 -6.65 9.55 -0.92
C GLY A 54 -6.51 8.12 -1.45
N ALA A 55 -6.61 7.15 -0.56
CA ALA A 55 -6.55 5.74 -0.92
C ALA A 55 -7.77 5.35 -1.76
N HIS A 56 -7.55 4.81 -2.96
CA HIS A 56 -8.60 4.38 -3.89
C HIS A 56 -8.74 2.85 -3.96
N THR A 57 -7.84 2.12 -3.33
CA THR A 57 -7.87 0.65 -3.24
C THR A 57 -7.41 0.19 -1.86
N PHE A 58 -7.84 -0.98 -1.47
CA PHE A 58 -7.34 -1.66 -0.29
C PHE A 58 -7.11 -3.15 -0.59
N LEU A 59 -6.29 -3.80 0.23
CA LEU A 59 -5.98 -5.21 0.08
C LEU A 59 -6.78 -6.02 1.11
N LEU A 60 -7.46 -7.06 0.66
CA LEU A 60 -8.10 -8.07 1.52
C LEU A 60 -7.05 -9.10 1.99
N ASN A 61 -5.98 -8.63 2.63
CA ASN A 61 -4.89 -9.48 3.09
C ASN A 61 -4.95 -9.81 4.58
N ALA A 62 -5.97 -9.30 5.28
CA ALA A 62 -6.19 -9.57 6.69
C ALA A 62 -7.64 -9.91 6.97
N GLN A 63 -7.89 -10.99 7.69
CA GLN A 63 -9.22 -11.43 8.10
C GLN A 63 -10.01 -10.35 8.86
N SER A 64 -9.32 -9.47 9.59
CA SER A 64 -9.93 -8.35 10.30
C SER A 64 -10.58 -7.33 9.38
N ILE A 65 -10.03 -7.11 8.18
CA ILE A 65 -10.60 -6.18 7.19
C ILE A 65 -11.85 -6.79 6.58
N GLU A 66 -11.80 -8.05 6.19
CA GLU A 66 -12.94 -8.78 5.64
C GLU A 66 -14.09 -8.87 6.64
N SER A 67 -13.80 -9.25 7.89
CA SER A 67 -14.79 -9.29 8.97
C SER A 67 -15.43 -7.93 9.23
N PHE A 68 -14.65 -6.85 9.18
CA PHE A 68 -15.17 -5.49 9.36
C PHE A 68 -16.12 -5.10 8.22
N ILE A 69 -15.76 -5.38 6.97
CA ILE A 69 -16.61 -5.08 5.82
C ILE A 69 -17.94 -5.84 5.93
N HIS A 70 -17.91 -7.13 6.28
CA HIS A 70 -19.11 -7.95 6.46
C HIS A 70 -19.96 -7.54 7.66
N SER A 71 -19.38 -6.86 8.66
CA SER A 71 -20.12 -6.37 9.82
C SER A 71 -21.01 -5.15 9.52
N ILE A 72 -20.77 -4.47 8.40
CA ILE A 72 -21.51 -3.28 8.00
C ILE A 72 -22.55 -3.66 6.94
N PRO A 73 -23.85 -3.53 7.23
CA PRO A 73 -24.90 -3.89 6.27
C PRO A 73 -24.75 -3.12 4.94
N GLY A 74 -24.78 -3.85 3.83
CA GLY A 74 -24.71 -3.29 2.48
C GLY A 74 -23.28 -2.98 1.98
N LEU A 75 -22.27 -3.00 2.84
CA LEU A 75 -20.91 -2.62 2.42
C LEU A 75 -20.25 -3.68 1.54
N SER A 76 -20.54 -4.96 1.77
CA SER A 76 -20.01 -6.06 0.95
C SER A 76 -20.50 -6.01 -0.50
N GLU A 77 -21.73 -5.57 -0.71
CA GLU A 77 -22.35 -5.44 -2.03
C GLU A 77 -21.77 -4.27 -2.84
N GLU A 78 -21.21 -3.28 -2.16
CA GLU A 78 -20.54 -2.13 -2.78
C GLU A 78 -19.06 -2.41 -3.14
N MET A 79 -18.53 -3.56 -2.73
CA MET A 79 -17.15 -3.93 -3.07
C MET A 79 -17.01 -4.24 -4.56
N ILE A 80 -16.03 -3.61 -5.19
CA ILE A 80 -15.67 -3.86 -6.58
C ILE A 80 -14.27 -4.47 -6.62
N GLU A 81 -14.18 -5.68 -7.16
CA GLU A 81 -12.88 -6.31 -7.39
C GLU A 81 -12.09 -5.57 -8.48
N ALA A 82 -10.78 -5.45 -8.27
CA ALA A 82 -9.91 -4.86 -9.29
C ALA A 82 -9.90 -5.71 -10.56
N ASN A 83 -9.95 -5.05 -11.71
CA ASN A 83 -9.83 -5.76 -12.98
C ASN A 83 -8.49 -6.50 -13.05
N PRO A 84 -8.43 -7.80 -13.42
CA PRO A 84 -7.18 -8.53 -13.57
C PRO A 84 -6.15 -7.86 -14.49
N ALA A 85 -6.60 -7.11 -15.50
CA ALA A 85 -5.72 -6.31 -16.35
C ALA A 85 -4.98 -5.19 -15.59
N SER A 86 -5.45 -4.79 -14.41
CA SER A 86 -4.79 -3.80 -13.54
C SER A 86 -3.62 -4.36 -12.73
N GLU A 87 -3.37 -5.66 -12.78
CA GLU A 87 -2.21 -6.28 -12.11
C GLU A 87 -0.88 -5.89 -12.78
N GLU A 88 -0.91 -5.54 -14.05
CA GLU A 88 0.30 -5.09 -14.75
C GLU A 88 0.78 -3.75 -14.19
N ARG A 89 2.06 -3.70 -13.84
CA ARG A 89 2.75 -2.47 -13.44
C ARG A 89 3.73 -2.09 -14.54
N PHE A 90 3.84 -0.79 -14.79
CA PHE A 90 4.74 -0.29 -15.83
C PHE A 90 5.80 0.61 -15.21
N ILE A 91 7.06 0.36 -15.57
CA ILE A 91 8.19 1.20 -15.19
C ILE A 91 8.70 1.91 -16.44
N LEU A 92 8.81 3.22 -16.37
CA LEU A 92 9.42 4.03 -17.42
C LEU A 92 10.94 4.00 -17.26
N ARG A 93 11.64 3.41 -18.22
CA ARG A 93 13.11 3.47 -18.31
C ARG A 93 13.53 3.77 -19.75
N ASN A 94 14.46 4.70 -19.92
CA ASN A 94 14.97 5.12 -21.25
C ASN A 94 13.83 5.48 -22.22
N LYS A 95 12.83 6.24 -21.77
CA LYS A 95 11.66 6.66 -22.54
C LYS A 95 10.77 5.50 -23.04
N THR A 96 10.92 4.31 -22.50
CA THR A 96 10.15 3.12 -22.85
C THR A 96 9.43 2.59 -21.60
N LEU A 97 8.15 2.26 -21.75
CA LEU A 97 7.37 1.59 -20.72
C LEU A 97 7.68 0.08 -20.73
N HIS A 98 8.03 -0.45 -19.60
CA HIS A 98 8.30 -1.87 -19.39
C HIS A 98 7.27 -2.44 -18.42
N ALA A 99 6.48 -3.42 -18.87
CA ALA A 99 5.58 -4.16 -18.01
C ALA A 99 6.38 -5.01 -17.01
N ILE A 100 5.99 -4.94 -15.74
CA ILE A 100 6.56 -5.74 -14.66
C ILE A 100 5.41 -6.33 -13.84
N ALA A 101 5.40 -7.64 -13.71
CA ALA A 101 4.60 -8.32 -12.70
C ALA A 101 5.48 -8.63 -11.47
N PRO A 102 4.92 -8.71 -10.26
CA PRO A 102 5.68 -9.02 -9.03
C PRO A 102 6.03 -10.52 -8.94
N LYS A 103 6.60 -11.04 -10.02
CA LYS A 103 7.07 -12.44 -10.14
C LYS A 103 8.54 -12.43 -10.53
N LEU A 104 9.36 -13.21 -9.82
CA LEU A 104 10.81 -13.28 -10.07
C LEU A 104 11.14 -13.60 -11.54
N SER A 105 10.37 -14.49 -12.17
CA SER A 105 10.55 -14.86 -13.57
C SER A 105 10.34 -13.70 -14.55
N THR A 106 9.39 -12.79 -14.25
CA THR A 106 9.15 -11.60 -15.07
C THR A 106 10.20 -10.53 -14.84
N MET A 107 10.70 -10.38 -13.60
CA MET A 107 11.79 -9.47 -13.28
C MET A 107 13.08 -9.88 -14.03
N ILE A 108 13.42 -11.16 -14.04
CA ILE A 108 14.60 -11.68 -14.74
C ILE A 108 14.47 -11.52 -16.28
N LYS A 109 13.27 -11.71 -16.84
CA LYS A 109 13.00 -11.55 -18.27
C LYS A 109 12.87 -10.08 -18.70
N SER A 110 12.58 -9.19 -17.76
CA SER A 110 12.36 -7.77 -18.03
C SER A 110 13.61 -7.10 -18.63
N LYS A 111 13.38 -6.13 -19.50
CA LYS A 111 14.44 -5.23 -20.02
C LYS A 111 14.71 -4.03 -19.08
N VAL A 112 14.02 -3.94 -17.95
CA VAL A 112 14.25 -2.90 -16.95
C VAL A 112 15.62 -3.05 -16.29
N LEU A 113 16.09 -4.28 -16.10
CA LEU A 113 17.37 -4.56 -15.46
C LEU A 113 18.43 -4.96 -16.47
N SER A 114 19.63 -4.47 -16.24
CA SER A 114 20.84 -4.92 -16.96
C SER A 114 21.15 -6.38 -16.61
N PRO A 115 21.99 -7.07 -17.39
CA PRO A 115 22.48 -8.41 -17.04
C PRO A 115 23.13 -8.46 -15.65
N VAL A 116 23.84 -7.38 -15.26
CA VAL A 116 24.49 -7.27 -13.95
C VAL A 116 23.44 -7.18 -12.83
N GLY A 117 22.40 -6.36 -13.00
CA GLY A 117 21.29 -6.27 -12.03
C GLY A 117 20.56 -7.59 -11.87
N LYS A 118 20.33 -8.33 -12.95
CA LYS A 118 19.72 -9.67 -12.90
C LYS A 118 20.61 -10.67 -12.14
N LEU A 119 21.93 -10.61 -12.33
CA LEU A 119 22.87 -11.46 -11.60
C LEU A 119 22.88 -11.12 -10.10
N ALA A 120 22.70 -9.85 -9.73
CA ALA A 120 22.62 -9.44 -8.34
C ALA A 120 21.41 -10.10 -7.62
N ILE A 121 20.24 -10.19 -8.27
CA ILE A 121 19.10 -10.92 -7.72
C ILE A 121 19.42 -12.39 -7.46
N LEU A 122 20.04 -13.05 -8.44
CA LEU A 122 20.40 -14.47 -8.30
C LEU A 122 21.43 -14.70 -7.20
N LYS A 123 22.38 -13.77 -7.05
CA LYS A 123 23.39 -13.83 -6.00
C LYS A 123 22.77 -13.71 -4.60
N ASP A 124 21.78 -12.84 -4.43
CA ASP A 124 21.11 -12.65 -3.13
C ASP A 124 20.27 -13.87 -2.73
N LEU A 125 19.67 -14.59 -3.68
CA LEU A 125 18.94 -15.83 -3.40
C LEU A 125 19.78 -16.94 -2.74
N ILE A 126 21.11 -16.93 -2.98
CA ILE A 126 22.05 -17.89 -2.41
C ILE A 126 22.91 -17.30 -1.29
N ALA A 127 22.77 -15.99 -1.03
CA ALA A 127 23.48 -15.31 0.04
C ALA A 127 22.93 -15.70 1.41
N LYS A 128 23.78 -15.76 2.42
CA LYS A 128 23.34 -15.91 3.80
C LYS A 128 22.49 -14.69 4.20
N LYS A 129 21.35 -14.95 4.84
CA LYS A 129 20.58 -13.88 5.49
C LYS A 129 21.48 -13.09 6.42
N ILE A 130 21.57 -11.79 6.22
CA ILE A 130 22.28 -10.88 7.12
C ILE A 130 21.24 -10.46 8.15
N ASP A 131 21.40 -10.99 9.37
CA ASP A 131 20.62 -10.51 10.51
C ASP A 131 21.20 -9.17 10.93
N ARG A 132 20.44 -8.10 10.79
CA ARG A 132 20.84 -6.75 11.19
C ARG A 132 19.88 -6.25 12.25
N ASP A 133 20.44 -5.87 13.39
CA ASP A 133 19.71 -5.20 14.47
C ASP A 133 19.41 -3.72 14.14
N ASP A 134 20.16 -3.14 13.21
CA ASP A 134 20.03 -1.73 12.87
C ASP A 134 18.83 -1.49 11.94
N ASP A 135 18.04 -0.47 12.26
CA ASP A 135 17.02 0.03 11.36
C ASP A 135 17.68 0.87 10.27
N ILE A 136 17.65 0.34 9.04
CA ILE A 136 18.16 1.03 7.85
C ILE A 136 17.01 1.39 6.92
N SER A 137 17.25 2.34 6.01
CA SER A 137 16.25 2.69 5.02
C SER A 137 15.96 1.51 4.07
N LEU A 138 14.73 1.42 3.59
CA LEU A 138 14.35 0.42 2.61
C LEU A 138 15.21 0.53 1.34
N HIS A 139 15.59 1.74 0.93
CA HIS A 139 16.50 1.98 -0.19
C HIS A 139 17.89 1.36 0.07
N ASP A 140 18.48 1.59 1.24
CA ASP A 140 19.82 1.09 1.57
C ASP A 140 19.81 -0.43 1.75
N PHE A 141 18.74 -0.98 2.32
CA PHE A 141 18.52 -2.41 2.37
C PHE A 141 18.57 -3.04 0.97
N PHE A 142 17.77 -2.51 0.04
CA PHE A 142 17.77 -3.01 -1.34
C PHE A 142 19.09 -2.80 -2.05
N LYS A 143 19.76 -1.69 -1.81
CA LYS A 143 21.09 -1.40 -2.40
C LYS A 143 22.14 -2.42 -1.96
N VAL A 144 22.14 -2.81 -0.69
CA VAL A 144 23.09 -3.78 -0.14
C VAL A 144 22.80 -5.18 -0.65
N HIS A 145 21.55 -5.59 -0.72
CA HIS A 145 21.16 -6.94 -1.12
C HIS A 145 21.15 -7.14 -2.63
N PHE A 146 20.54 -6.20 -3.35
CA PHE A 146 20.25 -6.36 -4.78
C PHE A 146 21.00 -5.38 -5.69
N GLY A 147 21.77 -4.46 -5.10
CA GLY A 147 22.51 -3.45 -5.81
C GLY A 147 21.72 -2.19 -6.14
N GLU A 148 22.44 -1.16 -6.52
CA GLU A 148 21.89 0.20 -6.75
C GLU A 148 20.89 0.25 -7.91
N GLU A 149 21.06 -0.59 -8.92
CA GLU A 149 20.17 -0.64 -10.07
C GLU A 149 18.75 -1.07 -9.68
N LEU A 150 18.59 -2.10 -8.85
CA LEU A 150 17.29 -2.53 -8.36
C LEU A 150 16.67 -1.50 -7.43
N ALA A 151 17.45 -0.92 -6.53
CA ALA A 151 16.96 0.12 -5.64
C ALA A 151 16.38 1.31 -6.43
N ASN A 152 17.07 1.76 -7.49
CA ASN A 152 16.66 2.93 -8.24
C ASN A 152 15.56 2.66 -9.28
N TYR A 153 15.59 1.52 -9.98
CA TYR A 153 14.70 1.27 -11.11
C TYR A 153 13.56 0.30 -10.83
N LEU A 154 13.56 -0.40 -9.70
CA LEU A 154 12.44 -1.23 -9.27
C LEU A 154 11.82 -0.73 -7.98
N LEU A 155 12.61 -0.59 -6.92
CA LEU A 155 12.09 -0.21 -5.61
C LEU A 155 11.52 1.22 -5.62
N ASN A 156 12.30 2.21 -6.07
CA ASN A 156 11.85 3.61 -6.05
C ASN A 156 10.53 3.82 -6.81
N PRO A 157 10.37 3.37 -8.07
CA PRO A 157 9.10 3.51 -8.78
C PRO A 157 7.95 2.75 -8.12
N PHE A 158 8.21 1.58 -7.55
CA PHE A 158 7.20 0.78 -6.85
C PHE A 158 6.70 1.51 -5.61
N ILE A 159 7.59 1.98 -4.75
CA ILE A 159 7.24 2.68 -3.51
C ILE A 159 6.56 4.02 -3.83
N ALA A 160 7.09 4.79 -4.78
CA ALA A 160 6.47 6.05 -5.18
C ALA A 160 5.06 5.85 -5.75
N GLY A 161 4.86 4.81 -6.58
CA GLY A 161 3.56 4.53 -7.19
C GLY A 161 2.52 3.93 -6.25
N THR A 162 2.96 3.19 -5.22
CA THR A 162 2.04 2.47 -4.30
C THR A 162 1.77 3.27 -3.03
N PHE A 163 2.80 3.89 -2.47
CA PHE A 163 2.74 4.56 -1.16
C PHE A 163 2.94 6.08 -1.24
N ALA A 164 3.19 6.63 -2.43
CA ALA A 164 3.59 8.04 -2.62
C ALA A 164 4.77 8.46 -1.71
N GLY A 165 5.63 7.49 -1.35
CA GLY A 165 6.73 7.65 -0.41
C GLY A 165 8.11 7.64 -1.09
N ASP A 166 9.13 8.06 -0.33
CA ASP A 166 10.53 7.91 -0.72
C ASP A 166 11.15 6.77 0.12
N PRO A 167 11.63 5.66 -0.49
CA PRO A 167 12.18 4.53 0.24
C PRO A 167 13.45 4.84 1.03
N LYS A 168 14.05 6.02 0.85
CA LYS A 168 15.16 6.50 1.68
C LYS A 168 14.73 6.89 3.10
N PHE A 169 13.42 7.16 3.28
CA PHE A 169 12.85 7.55 4.58
C PHE A 169 11.92 6.48 5.17
N LEU A 170 11.74 5.35 4.48
CA LEU A 170 10.97 4.23 4.97
C LEU A 170 11.89 3.21 5.65
N SER A 171 11.45 2.67 6.78
CA SER A 171 12.15 1.58 7.49
C SER A 171 12.12 0.29 6.69
N ALA A 172 13.20 -0.46 6.71
CA ALA A 172 13.24 -1.82 6.14
C ALA A 172 12.69 -2.89 7.11
N LYS A 173 12.35 -2.52 8.36
CA LYS A 173 11.79 -3.41 9.38
C LYS A 173 10.27 -3.45 9.40
N GLU A 174 9.59 -2.47 8.79
CA GLU A 174 8.14 -2.41 8.63
C GLU A 174 7.74 -2.91 7.23
#